data_5726b43663074fc22a8383f1e30fe0d8
#
_entry.id   5726b43663074fc22a8383f1e30fe0d8
#
_cell.length_a   1.000
_cell.length_b   1.000
_cell.length_c   1.000
_cell.angle_alpha   90.00
_cell.angle_beta   90.00
_cell.angle_gamma   90.00
#
_symmetry.space_group_name_H-M   'P 1'
#
loop_
_entity.id
_entity.type
_entity.pdbx_description
1 polymer ?
#
loop_
_entity_poly.entity_id
_entity_poly.type
_entity_poly.pdbx_seq_one_letter_code
_entity_poly.pdbx_strand_id
1 'polypeptide(L)'
;MEIFRKFFSSRIVTFVLNFVKYGALICIIPPLLNYAALNRESPVMGTHGLMYDVGSSQRLFLSCKGKGVPTIIMDSPIGLSSDIWLPLQEILSEVTKVCVYDRAGLGISERPFEIPENKSEKVSRAKIQRGQEFTLERMVEDLRRLVSSASHQDRPLMFVGSELGSMVARFYTQIYQDNVSHLVMINPLVETLFNEDNGAWKDFWYESMVPKWYSYAIGSVVGLNRFLIMANVLKPQIHTENLNDDILNRQKYLMSNPKHLFSLVDEFVNLNETLAQMKLIWSIKQFPQNVSVTVITGNKDDMFVSSDLFESSSNRLSSLRNTWKKSVDFLKNTLHPNANKIDLNDSVYKKLYNDPNYLFNILKDLVLKWRKNNVVAENI
;
A
#
# COMPACT_ATOMS: atom_id res chain seq x y z
N MET A 1 -46.80 10.38 -42.48
CA MET A 1 -45.39 10.15 -42.81
C MET A 1 -44.61 11.44 -43.04
N GLU A 2 -45.18 12.50 -43.62
CA GLU A 2 -44.49 13.79 -43.87
C GLU A 2 -44.19 14.60 -42.60
N ILE A 3 -45.03 14.54 -41.57
CA ILE A 3 -44.80 15.22 -40.30
C ILE A 3 -43.62 14.68 -39.53
N PHE A 4 -43.39 13.36 -39.57
CA PHE A 4 -42.18 12.71 -39.01
C PHE A 4 -40.93 13.11 -39.76
N ARG A 5 -40.96 13.26 -41.05
CA ARG A 5 -39.83 13.69 -41.87
C ARG A 5 -39.45 15.16 -41.65
N LYS A 6 -40.44 16.03 -41.40
CA LYS A 6 -40.20 17.43 -41.01
C LYS A 6 -39.64 17.61 -39.62
N PHE A 7 -40.04 16.76 -38.67
CA PHE A 7 -39.52 16.79 -37.30
C PHE A 7 -38.02 16.39 -37.28
N PHE A 8 -37.59 15.39 -38.03
CA PHE A 8 -36.19 14.99 -38.20
C PHE A 8 -35.31 16.00 -38.93
N SER A 9 -35.89 16.95 -39.66
CA SER A 9 -35.20 18.00 -40.38
C SER A 9 -35.01 19.30 -39.58
N SER A 10 -35.44 19.34 -38.34
CA SER A 10 -35.32 20.56 -37.54
C SER A 10 -33.89 20.74 -37.06
N ARG A 11 -33.34 21.96 -37.12
CA ARG A 11 -31.99 22.33 -36.63
C ARG A 11 -31.79 21.87 -35.18
N ILE A 12 -32.86 21.81 -34.38
CA ILE A 12 -32.87 21.35 -33.00
C ILE A 12 -32.51 19.84 -32.93
N VAL A 13 -33.14 19.00 -33.79
CA VAL A 13 -32.86 17.56 -33.82
C VAL A 13 -31.42 17.30 -34.24
N THR A 14 -30.94 18.03 -35.25
CA THR A 14 -29.50 17.90 -35.67
C THR A 14 -28.56 18.35 -34.58
N PHE A 15 -28.88 19.41 -33.82
CA PHE A 15 -28.09 19.87 -32.68
C PHE A 15 -28.07 18.82 -31.57
N VAL A 16 -29.19 18.25 -31.19
CA VAL A 16 -29.32 17.20 -30.17
C VAL A 16 -28.53 15.94 -30.61
N LEU A 17 -28.69 15.51 -31.85
CA LEU A 17 -27.97 14.36 -32.37
C LEU A 17 -26.42 14.57 -32.37
N ASN A 18 -25.97 15.76 -32.76
CA ASN A 18 -24.57 16.11 -32.67
C ASN A 18 -24.07 16.16 -31.22
N PHE A 19 -24.86 16.74 -30.31
CA PHE A 19 -24.52 16.77 -28.89
C PHE A 19 -24.40 15.37 -28.30
N VAL A 20 -25.37 14.48 -28.60
CA VAL A 20 -25.31 13.06 -28.18
C VAL A 20 -24.10 12.35 -28.82
N LYS A 21 -23.84 12.56 -30.10
CA LYS A 21 -22.70 11.97 -30.81
C LYS A 21 -21.38 12.40 -30.19
N TYR A 22 -21.15 13.69 -30.00
CA TYR A 22 -19.90 14.18 -29.40
C TYR A 22 -19.79 13.83 -27.92
N GLY A 23 -20.91 13.85 -27.17
CA GLY A 23 -20.95 13.37 -25.81
C GLY A 23 -20.56 11.87 -25.71
N ALA A 24 -21.11 11.03 -26.57
CA ALA A 24 -20.72 9.61 -26.65
C ALA A 24 -19.25 9.41 -26.99
N LEU A 25 -18.69 10.20 -27.91
CA LEU A 25 -17.25 10.14 -28.23
C LEU A 25 -16.39 10.53 -27.03
N ILE A 26 -16.75 11.57 -26.30
CA ILE A 26 -16.05 11.98 -25.07
C ILE A 26 -16.11 10.90 -23.98
N CYS A 27 -17.21 10.17 -23.88
CA CYS A 27 -17.37 9.09 -22.91
C CYS A 27 -16.66 7.79 -23.30
N ILE A 28 -16.46 7.52 -24.59
CA ILE A 28 -15.93 6.24 -25.10
C ILE A 28 -14.42 6.33 -25.40
N ILE A 29 -13.96 7.40 -26.02
CA ILE A 29 -12.57 7.52 -26.48
C ILE A 29 -11.57 7.49 -25.31
N PRO A 30 -11.70 8.28 -24.21
CA PRO A 30 -10.72 8.27 -23.14
C PRO A 30 -10.55 6.92 -22.45
N PRO A 31 -11.61 6.17 -22.10
CA PRO A 31 -11.47 4.80 -21.55
C PRO A 31 -10.75 3.86 -22.51
N LEU A 32 -11.06 3.90 -23.81
CA LEU A 32 -10.39 3.05 -24.81
C LEU A 32 -8.91 3.38 -24.94
N LEU A 33 -8.55 4.66 -24.98
CA LEU A 33 -7.16 5.11 -25.01
C LEU A 33 -6.41 4.70 -23.75
N ASN A 34 -7.03 4.84 -22.58
CA ASN A 34 -6.44 4.40 -21.32
C ASN A 34 -6.21 2.89 -21.31
N TYR A 35 -7.21 2.10 -21.72
CA TYR A 35 -7.10 0.64 -21.80
C TYR A 35 -5.97 0.20 -22.76
N ALA A 36 -5.90 0.81 -23.96
CA ALA A 36 -4.84 0.52 -24.92
C ALA A 36 -3.45 0.89 -24.39
N ALA A 37 -3.33 2.02 -23.70
CA ALA A 37 -2.09 2.44 -23.07
C ALA A 37 -1.66 1.50 -21.93
N LEU A 38 -2.58 1.10 -21.05
CA LEU A 38 -2.29 0.15 -19.96
C LEU A 38 -1.80 -1.19 -20.50
N ASN A 39 -2.42 -1.72 -21.56
CA ASN A 39 -1.99 -2.98 -22.18
C ASN A 39 -0.60 -2.88 -22.79
N ARG A 40 -0.25 -1.74 -23.39
CA ARG A 40 1.08 -1.50 -23.96
C ARG A 40 2.16 -1.34 -22.88
N GLU A 41 1.83 -0.69 -21.77
CA GLU A 41 2.76 -0.38 -20.68
C GLU A 41 2.96 -1.56 -19.72
N SER A 42 1.94 -2.40 -19.51
CA SER A 42 1.94 -3.53 -18.57
C SER A 42 3.16 -4.47 -18.68
N PRO A 43 3.65 -4.90 -19.87
CA PRO A 43 4.80 -5.79 -19.95
C PRO A 43 6.10 -5.21 -19.38
N VAL A 44 6.23 -3.88 -19.39
CA VAL A 44 7.44 -3.19 -18.91
C VAL A 44 7.41 -3.01 -17.39
N MET A 45 6.23 -3.10 -16.78
CA MET A 45 6.07 -2.82 -15.34
C MET A 45 6.64 -3.94 -14.43
N GLY A 46 6.74 -5.18 -14.94
CA GLY A 46 7.12 -6.37 -14.15
C GLY A 46 8.60 -6.75 -14.14
N THR A 47 9.50 -5.90 -14.64
CA THR A 47 10.87 -6.30 -14.97
C THR A 47 11.81 -6.55 -13.78
N HIS A 48 11.40 -6.19 -12.55
CA HIS A 48 12.30 -6.21 -11.38
C HIS A 48 12.05 -7.35 -10.38
N GLY A 49 11.10 -8.26 -10.64
CA GLY A 49 10.76 -9.34 -9.71
C GLY A 49 9.95 -10.45 -10.36
N LEU A 50 9.40 -11.33 -9.56
CA LEU A 50 8.63 -12.50 -10.00
C LEU A 50 7.24 -12.52 -9.37
N MET A 51 6.32 -13.21 -10.04
CA MET A 51 4.97 -13.47 -9.54
C MET A 51 4.93 -14.86 -8.89
N TYR A 52 4.52 -14.90 -7.62
CA TYR A 52 4.42 -16.13 -6.84
C TYR A 52 2.97 -16.47 -6.56
N ASP A 53 2.59 -17.72 -6.73
CA ASP A 53 1.26 -18.21 -6.38
C ASP A 53 1.13 -18.30 -4.84
N VAL A 54 0.14 -17.59 -4.32
CA VAL A 54 -0.21 -17.59 -2.90
C VAL A 54 -1.47 -18.40 -2.60
N GLY A 55 -1.91 -19.19 -3.56
CA GLY A 55 -3.13 -19.98 -3.49
C GLY A 55 -4.37 -19.24 -3.98
N SER A 56 -5.49 -19.98 -4.10
CA SER A 56 -6.76 -19.42 -4.61
C SER A 56 -6.64 -18.76 -5.99
N SER A 57 -5.74 -19.26 -6.84
CA SER A 57 -5.44 -18.71 -8.18
C SER A 57 -5.03 -17.23 -8.15
N GLN A 58 -4.39 -16.78 -7.07
CA GLN A 58 -3.89 -15.42 -6.89
C GLN A 58 -2.37 -15.44 -6.88
N ARG A 59 -1.75 -14.50 -7.60
CA ARG A 59 -0.30 -14.33 -7.63
C ARG A 59 0.09 -12.94 -7.11
N LEU A 60 1.09 -12.92 -6.25
CA LEU A 60 1.67 -11.69 -5.73
C LEU A 60 3.09 -11.47 -6.26
N PHE A 61 3.40 -10.22 -6.47
CA PHE A 61 4.72 -9.77 -6.88
C PHE A 61 5.68 -9.75 -5.70
N LEU A 62 6.89 -10.27 -5.93
CA LEU A 62 8.01 -10.19 -5.00
C LEU A 62 9.29 -9.91 -5.78
N SER A 63 10.06 -8.95 -5.32
CA SER A 63 11.40 -8.64 -5.83
C SER A 63 12.42 -8.72 -4.70
N CYS A 64 13.42 -9.58 -4.84
CA CYS A 64 14.49 -9.71 -3.88
C CYS A 64 15.83 -9.40 -4.52
N LYS A 65 16.66 -8.60 -3.84
CA LYS A 65 18.04 -8.26 -4.23
C LYS A 65 18.99 -8.54 -3.08
N GLY A 66 20.27 -8.76 -3.40
CA GLY A 66 21.32 -9.00 -2.41
C GLY A 66 21.35 -10.44 -1.88
N LYS A 67 22.25 -10.69 -0.93
CA LYS A 67 22.47 -11.98 -0.28
C LYS A 67 22.83 -11.78 1.20
N GLY A 68 22.52 -12.78 2.02
CA GLY A 68 22.87 -12.80 3.44
C GLY A 68 21.69 -12.68 4.36
N VAL A 69 21.95 -12.86 5.65
CA VAL A 69 20.96 -12.87 6.74
C VAL A 69 21.21 -11.70 7.69
N PRO A 70 20.13 -11.22 8.33
CA PRO A 70 18.73 -11.58 8.17
C PRO A 70 18.20 -11.13 6.80
N THR A 71 17.20 -11.83 6.25
CA THR A 71 16.48 -11.34 5.06
C THR A 71 15.49 -10.25 5.48
N ILE A 72 15.60 -9.09 4.85
CA ILE A 72 14.66 -7.98 5.09
C ILE A 72 13.46 -8.13 4.15
N ILE A 73 12.25 -8.07 4.73
CA ILE A 73 10.98 -7.99 3.98
C ILE A 73 10.38 -6.61 4.23
N MET A 74 10.15 -5.84 3.16
CA MET A 74 9.60 -4.49 3.25
C MET A 74 8.14 -4.46 2.80
N ASP A 75 7.27 -3.90 3.64
CA ASP A 75 5.86 -3.72 3.36
C ASP A 75 5.49 -2.23 3.31
N SER A 76 4.70 -1.86 2.30
CA SER A 76 4.44 -0.48 1.91
C SER A 76 3.35 0.18 2.78
N PRO A 77 3.29 1.52 2.80
CA PRO A 77 2.15 2.26 3.33
C PRO A 77 0.83 1.83 2.69
N ILE A 78 -0.29 2.24 3.31
CA ILE A 78 -1.62 1.96 2.80
C ILE A 78 -1.80 2.48 1.36
N GLY A 79 -2.29 1.62 0.48
CA GLY A 79 -2.56 1.96 -0.92
C GLY A 79 -1.34 2.14 -1.81
N LEU A 80 -0.12 1.99 -1.30
CA LEU A 80 1.11 2.14 -2.10
C LEU A 80 1.67 0.79 -2.54
N SER A 81 2.30 0.81 -3.72
CA SER A 81 3.11 -0.31 -4.22
C SER A 81 4.50 -0.35 -3.58
N SER A 82 5.21 -1.43 -3.83
CA SER A 82 6.61 -1.62 -3.42
C SER A 82 7.59 -0.62 -4.03
N ASP A 83 7.16 0.19 -5.00
CA ASP A 83 7.98 1.21 -5.65
C ASP A 83 8.61 2.20 -4.65
N ILE A 84 7.93 2.44 -3.52
CA ILE A 84 8.44 3.30 -2.44
C ILE A 84 9.79 2.81 -1.88
N TRP A 85 10.01 1.50 -1.91
CA TRP A 85 11.18 0.87 -1.32
C TRP A 85 12.35 0.70 -2.29
N LEU A 86 12.13 0.85 -3.61
CA LEU A 86 13.16 0.56 -4.62
C LEU A 86 14.48 1.32 -4.41
N PRO A 87 14.48 2.62 -4.10
CA PRO A 87 15.74 3.33 -3.84
C PRO A 87 16.50 2.80 -2.62
N LEU A 88 15.76 2.44 -1.56
CA LEU A 88 16.34 1.88 -0.34
C LEU A 88 16.78 0.41 -0.56
N GLN A 89 16.01 -0.38 -1.30
CA GLN A 89 16.34 -1.75 -1.66
C GLN A 89 17.68 -1.81 -2.39
N GLU A 90 17.91 -0.90 -3.34
CA GLU A 90 19.12 -0.87 -4.14
C GLU A 90 20.38 -0.79 -3.27
N ILE A 91 20.45 0.23 -2.40
CA ILE A 91 21.61 0.44 -1.55
C ILE A 91 21.73 -0.60 -0.41
N LEU A 92 20.60 -1.05 0.16
CA LEU A 92 20.59 -1.98 1.28
C LEU A 92 20.89 -3.43 0.84
N SER A 93 20.66 -3.75 -0.43
CA SER A 93 20.98 -5.05 -1.03
C SER A 93 22.48 -5.37 -1.04
N GLU A 94 23.34 -4.37 -0.91
CA GLU A 94 24.78 -4.55 -0.75
C GLU A 94 25.15 -5.13 0.63
N VAL A 95 24.28 -4.93 1.63
CA VAL A 95 24.51 -5.36 3.02
C VAL A 95 23.89 -6.72 3.30
N THR A 96 22.67 -6.94 2.86
CA THR A 96 21.90 -8.16 3.13
C THR A 96 20.88 -8.42 2.01
N LYS A 97 20.17 -9.54 2.09
CA LYS A 97 19.06 -9.83 1.18
C LYS A 97 17.87 -8.97 1.55
N VAL A 98 17.34 -8.23 0.57
CA VAL A 98 16.21 -7.30 0.73
C VAL A 98 15.11 -7.64 -0.26
N CYS A 99 13.93 -7.92 0.24
CA CYS A 99 12.75 -8.25 -0.54
C CYS A 99 11.66 -7.19 -0.35
N VAL A 100 11.08 -6.76 -1.45
CA VAL A 100 9.92 -5.88 -1.51
C VAL A 100 8.79 -6.60 -2.23
N TYR A 101 7.56 -6.39 -1.83
CA TYR A 101 6.40 -7.04 -2.44
C TYR A 101 5.22 -6.10 -2.57
N ASP A 102 4.32 -6.42 -3.48
CA ASP A 102 3.05 -5.72 -3.62
C ASP A 102 1.93 -6.54 -2.97
N ARG A 103 1.16 -5.93 -2.06
CA ARG A 103 -0.05 -6.55 -1.51
C ARG A 103 -1.08 -6.81 -2.61
N ALA A 104 -2.06 -7.64 -2.32
CA ALA A 104 -3.10 -8.08 -3.25
C ALA A 104 -3.75 -6.90 -4.01
N GLY A 105 -3.68 -6.95 -5.35
CA GLY A 105 -4.24 -5.94 -6.25
C GLY A 105 -3.48 -4.62 -6.35
N LEU A 106 -2.49 -4.37 -5.49
CA LEU A 106 -1.61 -3.20 -5.59
C LEU A 106 -0.45 -3.47 -6.55
N GLY A 107 0.15 -2.40 -7.06
CA GLY A 107 1.28 -2.50 -7.97
C GLY A 107 0.96 -3.40 -9.17
N ILE A 108 1.72 -4.47 -9.32
CA ILE A 108 1.50 -5.50 -10.34
C ILE A 108 0.95 -6.81 -9.79
N SER A 109 0.75 -6.92 -8.47
CA SER A 109 0.09 -8.07 -7.84
C SER A 109 -1.34 -8.23 -8.34
N GLU A 110 -1.75 -9.49 -8.47
CA GLU A 110 -3.13 -9.79 -8.88
C GLU A 110 -4.11 -9.44 -7.76
N ARG A 111 -5.26 -8.92 -8.17
CA ARG A 111 -6.38 -8.74 -7.27
C ARG A 111 -6.95 -10.11 -6.91
N PRO A 112 -7.45 -10.35 -5.67
CA PRO A 112 -8.15 -11.57 -5.35
C PRO A 112 -9.26 -11.82 -6.37
N PHE A 113 -9.31 -13.02 -6.94
CA PHE A 113 -10.27 -13.34 -7.99
C PHE A 113 -11.68 -13.42 -7.41
N GLU A 114 -12.61 -12.71 -8.02
CA GLU A 114 -13.99 -13.17 -8.12
C GLU A 114 -13.93 -14.42 -8.99
N ILE A 115 -14.18 -15.59 -8.39
CA ILE A 115 -14.19 -16.87 -9.11
C ILE A 115 -15.17 -16.73 -10.26
N PRO A 116 -14.76 -16.95 -11.55
CA PRO A 116 -15.71 -17.03 -12.62
C PRO A 116 -16.69 -18.16 -12.26
N GLU A 117 -17.97 -17.88 -12.33
CA GLU A 117 -19.05 -18.85 -12.12
C GLU A 117 -19.01 -19.93 -13.20
N ASN A 118 -17.99 -20.75 -13.21
CA ASN A 118 -18.01 -22.00 -13.97
C ASN A 118 -18.82 -23.02 -13.16
N LYS A 119 -20.05 -23.25 -13.61
CA LYS A 119 -21.15 -24.00 -13.00
C LYS A 119 -20.88 -25.47 -12.71
N SER A 120 -19.67 -26.00 -12.82
CA SER A 120 -19.39 -27.42 -12.75
C SER A 120 -18.60 -27.94 -11.55
N GLU A 121 -18.05 -27.07 -10.69
CA GLU A 121 -17.42 -27.53 -9.46
C GLU A 121 -18.14 -26.95 -8.23
N LYS A 122 -19.09 -27.73 -7.72
CA LYS A 122 -19.65 -27.61 -6.37
C LYS A 122 -18.54 -27.93 -5.34
N VAL A 123 -17.50 -27.18 -5.29
CA VAL A 123 -16.60 -27.18 -4.14
C VAL A 123 -17.22 -26.23 -3.12
N SER A 124 -17.56 -26.76 -1.95
CA SER A 124 -17.94 -26.00 -0.76
C SER A 124 -16.79 -25.09 -0.34
N ARG A 125 -16.56 -24.04 -1.10
CA ARG A 125 -15.74 -22.93 -0.66
C ARG A 125 -16.63 -22.08 0.21
N ALA A 126 -16.27 -21.98 1.51
CA ALA A 126 -16.85 -21.00 2.40
C ALA A 126 -16.95 -19.68 1.61
N LYS A 127 -18.15 -19.12 1.52
CA LYS A 127 -18.39 -17.81 0.92
C LYS A 127 -17.46 -16.85 1.67
N ILE A 128 -16.30 -16.54 1.09
CA ILE A 128 -15.50 -15.41 1.55
C ILE A 128 -16.42 -14.23 1.35
N GLN A 129 -16.89 -13.64 2.45
CA GLN A 129 -17.75 -12.46 2.36
C GLN A 129 -16.99 -11.39 1.60
N ARG A 130 -17.64 -10.76 0.62
CA ARG A 130 -17.07 -9.61 -0.10
C ARG A 130 -16.58 -8.61 0.94
N GLY A 131 -15.31 -8.19 0.84
CA GLY A 131 -14.67 -7.27 1.78
C GLY A 131 -13.67 -7.90 2.75
N GLN A 132 -13.67 -9.22 2.95
CA GLN A 132 -12.63 -9.89 3.78
C GLN A 132 -11.28 -10.02 3.08
N GLU A 133 -11.23 -9.79 1.77
CA GLU A 133 -10.05 -9.97 0.93
C GLU A 133 -8.95 -8.91 1.17
N PHE A 134 -9.31 -7.76 1.74
CA PHE A 134 -8.41 -6.64 2.02
C PHE A 134 -8.33 -6.32 3.52
N THR A 135 -8.48 -7.34 4.35
CA THR A 135 -8.33 -7.25 5.81
C THR A 135 -6.95 -7.70 6.25
N LEU A 136 -6.60 -7.36 7.49
CA LEU A 136 -5.28 -7.66 8.05
C LEU A 136 -4.96 -9.16 8.07
N GLU A 137 -5.90 -9.99 8.48
CA GLU A 137 -5.74 -11.45 8.49
C GLU A 137 -5.40 -11.99 7.11
N ARG A 138 -6.12 -11.52 6.08
CA ARG A 138 -5.88 -11.95 4.70
C ARG A 138 -4.52 -11.48 4.19
N MET A 139 -4.14 -10.23 4.46
CA MET A 139 -2.83 -9.69 4.08
C MET A 139 -1.69 -10.50 4.71
N VAL A 140 -1.83 -10.87 5.98
CA VAL A 140 -0.82 -11.65 6.70
C VAL A 140 -0.76 -13.09 6.17
N GLU A 141 -1.89 -13.72 5.87
CA GLU A 141 -1.91 -15.06 5.28
C GLU A 141 -1.29 -15.07 3.87
N ASP A 142 -1.60 -14.06 3.06
CA ASP A 142 -1.00 -13.90 1.73
C ASP A 142 0.52 -13.68 1.84
N LEU A 143 0.98 -12.86 2.77
CA LEU A 143 2.41 -12.66 3.04
C LEU A 143 3.09 -13.96 3.50
N ARG A 144 2.44 -14.72 4.39
CA ARG A 144 2.95 -16.03 4.85
C ARG A 144 3.14 -16.99 3.68
N ARG A 145 2.13 -17.09 2.82
CA ARG A 145 2.18 -17.94 1.63
C ARG A 145 3.24 -17.47 0.64
N LEU A 146 3.35 -16.15 0.43
CA LEU A 146 4.36 -15.55 -0.42
C LEU A 146 5.78 -15.88 0.05
N VAL A 147 6.06 -15.69 1.35
CA VAL A 147 7.37 -16.03 1.95
C VAL A 147 7.65 -17.54 1.89
N SER A 148 6.62 -18.38 2.00
CA SER A 148 6.76 -19.83 1.90
C SER A 148 6.97 -20.32 0.47
N SER A 149 6.29 -19.71 -0.51
CA SER A 149 6.40 -20.07 -1.93
C SER A 149 7.72 -19.62 -2.53
N ALA A 150 8.25 -18.50 -2.05
CA ALA A 150 9.58 -18.00 -2.42
C ALA A 150 10.66 -18.73 -1.60
N SER A 151 10.86 -20.02 -1.86
CA SER A 151 11.64 -21.01 -1.08
C SER A 151 13.10 -20.66 -0.77
N HIS A 152 13.60 -19.50 -1.18
CA HIS A 152 14.98 -19.06 -1.01
C HIS A 152 15.10 -17.86 -0.07
N GLN A 153 14.16 -17.71 0.88
CA GLN A 153 14.28 -16.69 1.91
C GLN A 153 15.12 -17.23 3.06
N ASP A 154 16.37 -16.79 3.13
CA ASP A 154 17.26 -17.13 4.23
C ASP A 154 16.69 -16.56 5.53
N ARG A 155 16.53 -17.40 6.53
CA ARG A 155 15.98 -17.02 7.85
C ARG A 155 17.13 -16.69 8.80
N PRO A 156 16.90 -15.85 9.81
CA PRO A 156 15.62 -15.23 10.17
C PRO A 156 15.25 -14.04 9.30
N LEU A 157 13.96 -13.66 9.38
CA LEU A 157 13.43 -12.49 8.70
C LEU A 157 13.54 -11.23 9.58
N MET A 158 13.77 -10.10 8.96
CA MET A 158 13.58 -8.76 9.54
C MET A 158 12.48 -8.06 8.78
N PHE A 159 11.39 -7.71 9.46
CA PHE A 159 10.31 -6.96 8.83
C PHE A 159 10.53 -5.46 8.96
N VAL A 160 10.31 -4.74 7.85
CA VAL A 160 10.30 -3.28 7.79
C VAL A 160 8.96 -2.88 7.18
N GLY A 161 8.05 -2.33 7.98
CA GLY A 161 6.73 -1.90 7.52
C GLY A 161 6.52 -0.42 7.73
N SER A 162 5.78 0.21 6.82
CA SER A 162 5.33 1.59 6.96
C SER A 162 3.80 1.65 7.01
N GLU A 163 3.24 2.46 7.91
CA GLU A 163 1.79 2.62 8.13
C GLU A 163 1.06 1.27 8.26
N LEU A 164 0.21 0.92 7.25
CA LEU A 164 -0.48 -0.36 7.19
C LEU A 164 0.51 -1.54 7.14
N GLY A 165 1.61 -1.40 6.39
CA GLY A 165 2.66 -2.41 6.33
C GLY A 165 3.30 -2.69 7.70
N SER A 166 3.38 -1.67 8.58
CA SER A 166 3.80 -1.87 9.98
C SER A 166 2.83 -2.77 10.74
N MET A 167 1.53 -2.63 10.50
CA MET A 167 0.50 -3.42 11.15
C MET A 167 0.51 -4.88 10.64
N VAL A 168 0.66 -5.07 9.33
CA VAL A 168 0.82 -6.40 8.71
C VAL A 168 2.05 -7.10 9.29
N ALA A 169 3.20 -6.42 9.33
CA ALA A 169 4.44 -6.95 9.87
C ALA A 169 4.33 -7.29 11.36
N ARG A 170 3.65 -6.44 12.16
CA ARG A 170 3.41 -6.67 13.59
C ARG A 170 2.51 -7.87 13.83
N PHE A 171 1.41 -7.98 13.09
CA PHE A 171 0.48 -9.12 13.18
C PHE A 171 1.17 -10.42 12.75
N TYR A 172 1.92 -10.40 11.63
CA TYR A 172 2.71 -11.55 11.20
C TYR A 172 3.69 -12.00 12.29
N THR A 173 4.45 -11.08 12.85
CA THR A 173 5.42 -11.37 13.92
C THR A 173 4.77 -11.97 15.15
N GLN A 174 3.59 -11.50 15.52
CA GLN A 174 2.85 -11.98 16.68
C GLN A 174 2.35 -13.42 16.49
N ILE A 175 1.99 -13.80 15.24
CA ILE A 175 1.53 -15.16 14.94
C ILE A 175 2.70 -16.12 14.68
N TYR A 176 3.69 -15.69 13.88
CA TYR A 176 4.77 -16.53 13.32
C TYR A 176 6.16 -16.13 13.85
N GLN A 177 6.27 -15.98 15.15
CA GLN A 177 7.44 -15.42 15.85
C GLN A 177 8.77 -16.14 15.59
N ASP A 178 8.76 -17.46 15.38
CA ASP A 178 9.97 -18.30 15.34
C ASP A 178 10.93 -17.97 14.20
N ASN A 179 10.47 -17.22 13.21
CA ASN A 179 11.24 -16.87 12.02
C ASN A 179 11.62 -15.40 11.96
N VAL A 180 11.25 -14.59 12.97
CA VAL A 180 11.42 -13.13 12.95
C VAL A 180 12.46 -12.71 13.98
N SER A 181 13.51 -12.03 13.52
CA SER A 181 14.57 -11.48 14.38
C SER A 181 14.28 -10.05 14.84
N HIS A 182 13.68 -9.24 13.96
CA HIS A 182 13.49 -7.83 14.22
C HIS A 182 12.26 -7.30 13.48
N LEU A 183 11.53 -6.38 14.12
CA LEU A 183 10.42 -5.63 13.56
C LEU A 183 10.75 -4.15 13.57
N VAL A 184 10.77 -3.52 12.39
CA VAL A 184 10.92 -2.08 12.22
C VAL A 184 9.60 -1.50 11.74
N MET A 185 9.03 -0.59 12.49
CA MET A 185 7.78 0.10 12.18
C MET A 185 8.05 1.57 11.88
N ILE A 186 7.61 2.02 10.71
CA ILE A 186 7.80 3.39 10.23
C ILE A 186 6.45 4.08 10.15
N ASN A 187 6.25 5.17 10.89
CA ASN A 187 4.98 5.88 11.00
C ASN A 187 3.77 4.94 11.13
N PRO A 188 3.77 4.02 12.12
CA PRO A 188 2.81 2.93 12.18
C PRO A 188 1.38 3.42 12.34
N LEU A 189 0.45 2.80 11.60
CA LEU A 189 -0.96 2.83 11.95
C LEU A 189 -1.18 2.06 13.25
N VAL A 190 -1.99 2.61 14.15
CA VAL A 190 -2.23 2.04 15.47
C VAL A 190 -3.72 1.73 15.64
N GLU A 191 -4.03 0.59 16.25
CA GLU A 191 -5.40 0.09 16.40
C GLU A 191 -6.34 0.99 17.21
N THR A 192 -5.79 1.94 17.97
CA THR A 192 -6.59 2.91 18.74
C THR A 192 -7.00 4.14 17.93
N LEU A 193 -6.39 4.38 16.77
CA LEU A 193 -6.51 5.63 16.00
C LEU A 193 -7.97 6.06 15.76
N PHE A 194 -8.85 5.13 15.44
CA PHE A 194 -10.27 5.41 15.17
C PHE A 194 -11.14 5.55 16.42
N ASN A 195 -10.59 5.24 17.58
CA ASN A 195 -11.31 5.36 18.87
C ASN A 195 -10.90 6.61 19.64
N GLU A 196 -9.77 7.23 19.28
CA GLU A 196 -9.28 8.44 19.92
C GLU A 196 -10.12 9.67 19.55
N ASP A 197 -10.20 10.62 20.46
CA ASP A 197 -10.88 11.92 20.27
C ASP A 197 -12.28 11.77 19.65
N ASN A 198 -13.12 10.87 20.20
CA ASN A 198 -14.50 10.56 19.77
C ASN A 198 -14.60 10.11 18.29
N GLY A 199 -13.59 9.49 17.75
CA GLY A 199 -13.60 8.98 16.38
C GLY A 199 -13.31 10.00 15.30
N ALA A 200 -12.73 11.15 15.64
CA ALA A 200 -12.45 12.24 14.68
C ALA A 200 -11.64 11.77 13.46
N TRP A 201 -10.71 10.83 13.64
CA TRP A 201 -9.97 10.21 12.53
C TRP A 201 -10.84 9.31 11.67
N LYS A 202 -11.75 8.54 12.28
CA LYS A 202 -12.69 7.67 11.56
C LYS A 202 -13.62 8.49 10.67
N ASP A 203 -14.16 9.58 11.20
CA ASP A 203 -15.04 10.48 10.46
C ASP A 203 -14.29 11.14 9.28
N PHE A 204 -13.09 11.68 9.55
CA PHE A 204 -12.25 12.24 8.49
C PHE A 204 -11.90 11.21 7.42
N TRP A 205 -11.60 9.97 7.83
CA TRP A 205 -11.25 8.88 6.92
C TRP A 205 -12.38 8.57 5.94
N TYR A 206 -13.59 8.33 6.46
CA TYR A 206 -14.72 7.94 5.64
C TYR A 206 -15.41 9.10 4.93
N GLU A 207 -15.34 10.32 5.45
CA GLU A 207 -15.94 11.50 4.81
C GLU A 207 -15.04 12.17 3.78
N SER A 208 -13.71 12.03 3.91
CA SER A 208 -12.77 12.75 3.06
C SER A 208 -11.83 11.84 2.27
N MET A 209 -11.13 10.91 2.97
CA MET A 209 -10.09 10.08 2.35
C MET A 209 -10.68 9.03 1.39
N VAL A 210 -11.65 8.24 1.86
CA VAL A 210 -12.29 7.20 1.06
C VAL A 210 -12.98 7.77 -0.18
N PRO A 211 -13.83 8.82 -0.11
CA PRO A 211 -14.46 9.42 -1.29
C PRO A 211 -13.45 9.98 -2.29
N LYS A 212 -12.35 10.58 -1.81
CA LYS A 212 -11.29 11.08 -2.70
C LYS A 212 -10.68 9.94 -3.52
N TRP A 213 -10.28 8.84 -2.88
CA TRP A 213 -9.71 7.71 -3.59
C TRP A 213 -10.72 7.01 -4.51
N TYR A 214 -12.01 6.97 -4.13
CA TYR A 214 -13.07 6.54 -5.04
C TYR A 214 -13.15 7.42 -6.29
N SER A 215 -13.03 8.73 -6.16
CA SER A 215 -13.08 9.64 -7.31
C SER A 215 -11.92 9.37 -8.28
N TYR A 216 -10.73 9.08 -7.77
CA TYR A 216 -9.59 8.69 -8.61
C TYR A 216 -9.77 7.29 -9.23
N ALA A 217 -10.35 6.35 -8.50
CA ALA A 217 -10.65 5.03 -9.05
C ALA A 217 -11.66 5.12 -10.22
N ILE A 218 -12.73 5.90 -10.07
CA ILE A 218 -13.68 6.18 -11.15
C ILE A 218 -12.99 6.93 -12.29
N GLY A 219 -12.19 7.96 -11.98
CA GLY A 219 -11.42 8.73 -12.96
C GLY A 219 -10.49 7.86 -13.81
N SER A 220 -9.93 6.79 -13.23
CA SER A 220 -9.10 5.83 -13.96
C SER A 220 -9.91 4.96 -14.93
N VAL A 221 -11.14 4.56 -14.55
CA VAL A 221 -12.04 3.79 -15.44
C VAL A 221 -12.40 4.58 -16.68
N VAL A 222 -12.77 5.85 -16.48
CA VAL A 222 -13.13 6.74 -17.59
C VAL A 222 -11.92 7.33 -18.35
N GLY A 223 -10.70 6.96 -17.93
CA GLY A 223 -9.46 7.44 -18.56
C GLY A 223 -9.07 8.88 -18.20
N LEU A 224 -9.81 9.54 -17.31
CA LEU A 224 -9.60 10.95 -16.94
C LEU A 224 -8.25 11.15 -16.25
N ASN A 225 -7.85 10.24 -15.36
CA ASN A 225 -6.60 10.37 -14.60
C ASN A 225 -5.39 10.53 -15.53
N ARG A 226 -5.33 9.78 -16.63
CA ARG A 226 -4.23 9.87 -17.59
C ARG A 226 -4.11 11.26 -18.21
N PHE A 227 -5.24 11.86 -18.57
CA PHE A 227 -5.24 13.24 -19.08
C PHE A 227 -4.83 14.25 -18.01
N LEU A 228 -5.32 14.10 -16.79
CA LEU A 228 -4.95 14.98 -15.68
C LEU A 228 -3.45 14.86 -15.31
N ILE A 229 -2.89 13.65 -15.39
CA ILE A 229 -1.44 13.42 -15.20
C ILE A 229 -0.64 14.08 -16.35
N MET A 230 -1.08 13.92 -17.59
CA MET A 230 -0.42 14.56 -18.75
C MET A 230 -0.49 16.08 -18.67
N ALA A 231 -1.59 16.64 -18.16
CA ALA A 231 -1.76 18.07 -17.92
C ALA A 231 -1.05 18.58 -16.65
N ASN A 232 -0.35 17.70 -15.92
CA ASN A 232 0.31 17.98 -14.64
C ASN A 232 -0.63 18.52 -13.53
N VAL A 233 -1.92 18.21 -13.63
CA VAL A 233 -2.95 18.53 -12.63
C VAL A 233 -3.01 17.47 -11.55
N LEU A 234 -2.97 16.18 -11.95
CA LEU A 234 -2.92 15.06 -11.03
C LEU A 234 -1.48 14.56 -10.91
N LYS A 235 -0.95 14.62 -9.69
CA LYS A 235 0.39 14.10 -9.40
C LYS A 235 0.32 12.63 -8.99
N PRO A 236 1.31 11.80 -9.36
CA PRO A 236 1.45 10.44 -8.82
C PRO A 236 1.55 10.44 -7.29
N GLN A 237 1.18 9.32 -6.67
CA GLN A 237 1.25 9.16 -5.20
C GLN A 237 2.66 9.36 -4.66
N ILE A 238 3.65 8.88 -5.41
CA ILE A 238 5.06 9.09 -5.15
C ILE A 238 5.54 10.12 -6.17
N HIS A 239 5.79 11.32 -5.72
CA HIS A 239 6.27 12.41 -6.56
C HIS A 239 7.33 13.22 -5.82
N THR A 240 8.57 13.10 -6.29
CA THR A 240 9.70 13.90 -5.81
C THR A 240 10.58 14.30 -6.99
N GLU A 241 11.31 15.40 -6.86
CA GLU A 241 12.18 15.91 -7.93
C GLU A 241 13.34 14.97 -8.27
N ASN A 242 13.68 14.06 -7.35
CA ASN A 242 14.83 13.15 -7.48
C ASN A 242 14.42 11.69 -7.79
N LEU A 243 13.17 11.47 -8.21
CA LEU A 243 12.73 10.11 -8.57
C LEU A 243 13.31 9.69 -9.91
N ASN A 244 13.73 8.42 -9.99
CA ASN A 244 14.09 7.80 -11.26
C ASN A 244 12.87 7.81 -12.20
N ASP A 245 13.09 8.12 -13.48
CA ASP A 245 12.04 8.17 -14.51
C ASP A 245 11.25 6.86 -14.61
N ASP A 246 11.88 5.72 -14.38
CA ASP A 246 11.23 4.42 -14.39
C ASP A 246 10.18 4.32 -13.27
N ILE A 247 10.53 4.73 -12.05
CA ILE A 247 9.59 4.74 -10.91
C ILE A 247 8.47 5.74 -11.17
N LEU A 248 8.79 6.92 -11.69
CA LEU A 248 7.79 7.94 -12.03
C LEU A 248 6.80 7.43 -13.09
N ASN A 249 7.28 6.75 -14.13
CA ASN A 249 6.43 6.16 -15.16
C ASN A 249 5.56 5.03 -14.62
N ARG A 250 6.11 4.18 -13.73
CA ARG A 250 5.33 3.17 -12.99
C ARG A 250 4.22 3.81 -12.16
N GLN A 251 4.52 4.87 -11.43
CA GLN A 251 3.51 5.59 -10.64
C GLN A 251 2.42 6.24 -11.50
N LYS A 252 2.76 6.80 -12.67
CA LYS A 252 1.78 7.30 -13.65
C LYS A 252 0.88 6.17 -14.18
N TYR A 253 1.47 5.00 -14.47
CA TYR A 253 0.73 3.81 -14.86
C TYR A 253 -0.25 3.38 -13.77
N LEU A 254 0.20 3.25 -12.51
CA LEU A 254 -0.63 2.82 -11.38
C LEU A 254 -1.80 3.78 -11.14
N MET A 255 -1.57 5.09 -11.17
CA MET A 255 -2.63 6.10 -11.05
C MET A 255 -3.64 6.10 -12.21
N SER A 256 -3.29 5.50 -13.34
CA SER A 256 -4.18 5.32 -14.49
C SER A 256 -4.83 3.93 -14.54
N ASN A 257 -4.43 3.01 -13.63
CA ASN A 257 -4.88 1.62 -13.62
C ASN A 257 -6.05 1.42 -12.64
N PRO A 258 -7.28 1.14 -13.15
CA PRO A 258 -8.45 0.91 -12.28
C PRO A 258 -8.23 -0.22 -11.28
N LYS A 259 -7.57 -1.32 -11.68
CA LYS A 259 -7.31 -2.47 -10.81
C LYS A 259 -6.55 -2.05 -9.55
N HIS A 260 -5.48 -1.27 -9.71
CA HIS A 260 -4.68 -0.76 -8.60
C HIS A 260 -5.49 0.18 -7.71
N LEU A 261 -6.19 1.15 -8.31
CA LEU A 261 -6.91 2.17 -7.54
C LEU A 261 -8.13 1.61 -6.80
N PHE A 262 -8.87 0.65 -7.36
CA PHE A 262 -9.94 -0.01 -6.60
C PHE A 262 -9.38 -0.87 -5.45
N SER A 263 -8.24 -1.52 -5.62
CA SER A 263 -7.61 -2.27 -4.52
C SER A 263 -7.09 -1.34 -3.42
N LEU A 264 -6.57 -0.18 -3.78
CA LEU A 264 -6.25 0.89 -2.85
C LEU A 264 -7.50 1.32 -2.07
N VAL A 265 -8.61 1.60 -2.76
CA VAL A 265 -9.88 1.96 -2.11
C VAL A 265 -10.35 0.88 -1.15
N ASP A 266 -10.20 -0.40 -1.51
CA ASP A 266 -10.59 -1.51 -0.64
C ASP A 266 -9.74 -1.56 0.65
N GLU A 267 -8.43 -1.30 0.59
CA GLU A 267 -7.62 -1.15 1.80
C GLU A 267 -8.12 0.00 2.70
N PHE A 268 -8.47 1.15 2.08
CA PHE A 268 -8.99 2.30 2.81
C PHE A 268 -10.37 2.03 3.44
N VAL A 269 -11.28 1.38 2.71
CA VAL A 269 -12.63 1.03 3.19
C VAL A 269 -12.56 0.02 4.34
N ASN A 270 -11.67 -0.98 4.24
CA ASN A 270 -11.55 -2.05 5.23
C ASN A 270 -10.63 -1.69 6.41
N LEU A 271 -10.12 -0.45 6.51
CA LEU A 271 -9.19 -0.08 7.58
C LEU A 271 -9.80 -0.26 8.98
N ASN A 272 -11.09 0.06 9.17
CA ASN A 272 -11.75 -0.13 10.46
C ASN A 272 -11.75 -1.61 10.92
N GLU A 273 -12.00 -2.52 9.99
CA GLU A 273 -11.93 -3.96 10.26
C GLU A 273 -10.49 -4.40 10.55
N THR A 274 -9.54 -3.90 9.77
CA THR A 274 -8.10 -4.12 9.96
C THR A 274 -7.63 -3.71 11.36
N LEU A 275 -8.04 -2.52 11.83
CA LEU A 275 -7.74 -2.04 13.18
C LEU A 275 -8.38 -2.92 14.25
N ALA A 276 -9.63 -3.38 14.02
CA ALA A 276 -10.34 -4.29 14.93
C ALA A 276 -9.64 -5.66 15.05
N GLN A 277 -9.20 -6.24 13.93
CA GLN A 277 -8.45 -7.49 13.91
C GLN A 277 -7.10 -7.36 14.64
N MET A 278 -6.39 -6.24 14.47
CA MET A 278 -5.16 -5.99 15.21
C MET A 278 -5.39 -5.89 16.72
N LYS A 279 -6.47 -5.21 17.13
CA LYS A 279 -6.86 -5.11 18.53
C LYS A 279 -7.23 -6.47 19.11
N LEU A 280 -7.93 -7.30 18.32
CA LEU A 280 -8.32 -8.65 18.72
C LEU A 280 -7.09 -9.53 18.97
N ILE A 281 -6.16 -9.62 18.02
CA ILE A 281 -4.97 -10.48 18.19
C ILE A 281 -4.11 -10.03 19.37
N TRP A 282 -4.01 -8.71 19.60
CA TRP A 282 -3.29 -8.17 20.74
C TRP A 282 -3.91 -8.61 22.09
N SER A 283 -5.23 -8.74 22.14
CA SER A 283 -5.92 -9.22 23.34
C SER A 283 -5.78 -10.73 23.60
N ILE A 284 -5.55 -11.51 22.53
CA ILE A 284 -5.46 -12.98 22.60
C ILE A 284 -4.02 -13.45 22.85
N LYS A 285 -3.05 -12.83 22.17
CA LYS A 285 -1.65 -13.28 22.19
C LYS A 285 -0.73 -12.08 22.44
N GLN A 286 0.10 -12.20 23.46
CA GLN A 286 1.14 -11.20 23.72
C GLN A 286 2.18 -11.15 22.63
N PHE A 287 2.76 -9.98 22.39
CA PHE A 287 3.86 -9.83 21.44
C PHE A 287 5.10 -10.56 21.95
N PRO A 288 5.83 -11.30 21.09
CA PRO A 288 6.99 -12.08 21.48
C PRO A 288 8.14 -11.20 22.01
N GLN A 289 8.67 -11.54 23.18
CA GLN A 289 9.72 -10.77 23.85
C GLN A 289 11.11 -10.97 23.22
N ASN A 290 11.31 -12.08 22.50
CA ASN A 290 12.55 -12.40 21.81
C ASN A 290 12.75 -11.63 20.50
N VAL A 291 11.72 -10.93 20.00
CA VAL A 291 11.80 -10.11 18.79
C VAL A 291 12.12 -8.66 19.17
N SER A 292 13.23 -8.15 18.66
CA SER A 292 13.59 -6.74 18.84
C SER A 292 12.64 -5.84 18.03
N VAL A 293 12.23 -4.72 18.60
CA VAL A 293 11.32 -3.76 17.94
C VAL A 293 12.00 -2.40 17.83
N THR A 294 11.90 -1.79 16.67
CA THR A 294 12.30 -0.39 16.43
C THR A 294 11.12 0.38 15.86
N VAL A 295 10.81 1.54 16.43
CA VAL A 295 9.75 2.44 15.96
C VAL A 295 10.39 3.72 15.46
N ILE A 296 10.19 4.03 14.19
CA ILE A 296 10.68 5.24 13.53
C ILE A 296 9.48 6.14 13.25
N THR A 297 9.50 7.36 13.73
CA THR A 297 8.45 8.35 13.51
C THR A 297 9.01 9.62 12.91
N GLY A 298 8.26 10.23 12.01
CA GLY A 298 8.61 11.50 11.38
C GLY A 298 8.03 12.70 12.10
N ASN A 299 8.22 13.88 11.49
CA ASN A 299 7.66 15.13 11.99
C ASN A 299 6.12 15.05 12.03
N LYS A 300 5.52 15.93 12.83
CA LYS A 300 4.06 16.05 13.02
C LYS A 300 3.24 16.21 11.73
N ASP A 301 3.90 16.68 10.66
CA ASP A 301 3.25 16.91 9.36
C ASP A 301 3.22 15.66 8.45
N ASP A 302 3.89 14.60 8.87
CA ASP A 302 4.13 13.38 8.10
C ASP A 302 3.07 12.30 8.38
N MET A 303 1.80 12.66 8.25
CA MET A 303 0.70 11.74 8.56
C MET A 303 0.35 10.79 7.40
N PHE A 304 0.54 11.21 6.13
CA PHE A 304 0.28 10.42 4.93
C PHE A 304 1.13 10.93 3.75
N VAL A 305 1.34 10.05 2.76
CA VAL A 305 2.10 10.33 1.53
C VAL A 305 1.56 11.51 0.71
N SER A 306 0.28 11.82 0.84
CA SER A 306 -0.34 12.92 0.08
C SER A 306 -0.64 14.13 0.97
N SER A 307 0.38 14.97 1.19
CA SER A 307 0.22 16.28 1.84
C SER A 307 -0.80 17.21 1.17
N ASP A 308 -1.07 17.00 -0.12
CA ASP A 308 -2.02 17.80 -0.92
C ASP A 308 -3.49 17.68 -0.46
N LEU A 309 -3.79 16.76 0.49
CA LEU A 309 -5.12 16.57 1.05
C LEU A 309 -5.49 17.58 2.14
N PHE A 310 -4.51 18.30 2.68
CA PHE A 310 -4.64 19.03 3.93
C PHE A 310 -4.70 20.55 3.78
N GLU A 311 -4.90 21.06 2.58
CA GLU A 311 -4.98 22.52 2.34
C GLU A 311 -6.21 23.23 2.96
N SER A 312 -7.19 22.48 3.46
CA SER A 312 -8.42 23.09 4.00
C SER A 312 -8.55 22.95 5.52
N SER A 313 -8.43 24.07 6.21
CA SER A 313 -8.68 24.36 7.63
C SER A 313 -7.62 23.88 8.64
N SER A 314 -6.76 24.81 9.06
CA SER A 314 -5.66 24.62 10.02
C SER A 314 -6.06 24.01 11.37
N ASN A 315 -7.29 24.25 11.85
CA ASN A 315 -7.75 23.77 13.17
C ASN A 315 -8.12 22.28 13.17
N ARG A 316 -8.82 21.78 12.14
CA ARG A 316 -9.17 20.34 12.02
C ARG A 316 -7.88 19.50 11.86
N LEU A 317 -6.94 20.00 11.08
CA LEU A 317 -5.67 19.33 10.84
C LEU A 317 -4.82 19.23 12.11
N SER A 318 -4.74 20.26 12.91
CA SER A 318 -4.01 20.24 14.18
C SER A 318 -4.59 19.23 15.17
N SER A 319 -5.92 19.11 15.23
CA SER A 319 -6.61 18.10 16.03
C SER A 319 -6.26 16.68 15.56
N LEU A 320 -6.35 16.39 14.26
CA LEU A 320 -6.02 15.07 13.70
C LEU A 320 -4.54 14.69 13.95
N ARG A 321 -3.63 15.66 13.85
CA ARG A 321 -2.20 15.44 14.18
C ARG A 321 -1.99 15.08 15.66
N ASN A 322 -2.71 15.72 16.54
CA ASN A 322 -2.63 15.41 17.97
C ASN A 322 -3.16 14.01 18.27
N THR A 323 -4.27 13.62 17.64
CA THR A 323 -4.84 12.28 17.76
C THR A 323 -3.89 11.20 17.23
N TRP A 324 -3.28 11.44 16.07
CA TRP A 324 -2.24 10.56 15.53
C TRP A 324 -1.09 10.38 16.52
N LYS A 325 -0.58 11.49 17.06
CA LYS A 325 0.52 11.46 18.03
C LYS A 325 0.14 10.66 19.27
N LYS A 326 -1.06 10.86 19.83
CA LYS A 326 -1.56 10.06 20.98
C LYS A 326 -1.54 8.57 20.68
N SER A 327 -2.03 8.16 19.52
CA SER A 327 -2.03 6.74 19.11
C SER A 327 -0.61 6.17 19.01
N VAL A 328 0.31 6.91 18.38
CA VAL A 328 1.72 6.50 18.27
C VAL A 328 2.41 6.46 19.64
N ASP A 329 2.15 7.44 20.50
CA ASP A 329 2.68 7.44 21.86
C ASP A 329 2.13 6.25 22.68
N PHE A 330 0.86 5.88 22.48
CA PHE A 330 0.29 4.66 23.07
C PHE A 330 1.02 3.40 22.59
N LEU A 331 1.28 3.29 21.29
CA LEU A 331 2.06 2.17 20.73
C LEU A 331 3.47 2.11 21.35
N LYS A 332 4.17 3.25 21.40
CA LYS A 332 5.53 3.33 21.92
C LYS A 332 5.65 3.05 23.41
N ASN A 333 4.67 3.47 24.19
CA ASN A 333 4.79 3.46 25.66
C ASN A 333 4.02 2.33 26.32
N THR A 334 2.95 1.82 25.67
CA THR A 334 2.09 0.79 26.24
C THR A 334 2.25 -0.55 25.52
N LEU A 335 2.17 -0.54 24.17
CA LEU A 335 2.24 -1.79 23.42
C LEU A 335 3.68 -2.31 23.26
N HIS A 336 4.63 -1.40 23.01
CA HIS A 336 6.04 -1.75 22.85
C HIS A 336 6.95 -0.85 23.71
N PRO A 337 6.88 -0.93 25.05
CA PRO A 337 7.65 -0.05 25.94
C PRO A 337 9.17 -0.21 25.77
N ASN A 338 9.63 -1.40 25.41
CA ASN A 338 11.03 -1.75 25.23
C ASN A 338 11.53 -1.51 23.80
N ALA A 339 10.70 -0.94 22.90
CA ALA A 339 11.12 -0.64 21.54
C ALA A 339 12.21 0.42 21.51
N ASN A 340 13.16 0.26 20.58
CA ASN A 340 14.06 1.34 20.20
C ASN A 340 13.26 2.43 19.47
N LYS A 341 13.24 3.66 20.00
CA LYS A 341 12.42 4.77 19.51
C LYS A 341 13.32 5.77 18.79
N ILE A 342 13.04 6.03 17.52
CA ILE A 342 13.78 6.94 16.67
C ILE A 342 12.81 8.00 16.13
N ASP A 343 12.95 9.23 16.62
CA ASP A 343 12.13 10.36 16.17
C ASP A 343 12.94 11.21 15.17
N LEU A 344 12.46 11.31 13.93
CA LEU A 344 13.06 12.10 12.88
C LEU A 344 12.58 13.54 12.94
N ASN A 345 13.48 14.50 12.73
CA ASN A 345 13.12 15.92 12.67
C ASN A 345 12.42 16.30 11.36
N ASP A 346 12.62 15.49 10.32
CA ASP A 346 12.05 15.69 8.99
C ASP A 346 10.97 14.64 8.68
N SER A 347 10.26 14.83 7.55
CA SER A 347 9.35 13.86 7.00
C SER A 347 10.05 12.54 6.70
N VAL A 348 9.48 11.43 7.20
CA VAL A 348 9.96 10.06 6.89
C VAL A 348 9.85 9.80 5.41
N TYR A 349 8.76 10.21 4.77
CA TYR A 349 8.56 10.02 3.34
C TYR A 349 9.59 10.78 2.52
N LYS A 350 9.91 12.02 2.92
CA LYS A 350 11.01 12.77 2.29
C LYS A 350 12.34 12.03 2.40
N LYS A 351 12.61 11.40 3.55
CA LYS A 351 13.83 10.58 3.75
C LYS A 351 13.78 9.30 2.93
N LEU A 352 12.63 8.64 2.81
CA LEU A 352 12.49 7.43 1.99
C LEU A 352 12.75 7.69 0.49
N TYR A 353 12.24 8.80 -0.04
CA TYR A 353 12.28 9.08 -1.48
C TYR A 353 13.47 9.92 -1.92
N ASN A 354 13.83 10.95 -1.12
CA ASN A 354 14.86 11.91 -1.52
C ASN A 354 16.23 11.59 -0.94
N ASP A 355 16.28 10.96 0.24
CA ASP A 355 17.51 10.60 0.93
C ASP A 355 17.37 9.23 1.62
N PRO A 356 17.38 8.13 0.85
CA PRO A 356 17.28 6.79 1.42
C PRO A 356 18.46 6.43 2.31
N ASN A 357 19.60 7.15 2.22
CA ASN A 357 20.79 6.88 3.01
C ASN A 357 20.57 6.98 4.52
N TYR A 358 19.65 7.83 4.94
CA TYR A 358 19.34 7.95 6.37
C TYR A 358 18.74 6.64 6.92
N LEU A 359 17.70 6.11 6.26
CA LEU A 359 17.11 4.83 6.65
C LEU A 359 18.05 3.65 6.39
N PHE A 360 18.85 3.73 5.34
CA PHE A 360 19.92 2.76 5.07
C PHE A 360 20.84 2.62 6.27
N ASN A 361 21.34 3.72 6.83
CA ASN A 361 22.26 3.67 7.97
C ASN A 361 21.61 3.01 9.20
N ILE A 362 20.35 3.36 9.51
CA ILE A 362 19.62 2.74 10.61
C ILE A 362 19.46 1.22 10.39
N LEU A 363 18.99 0.83 9.22
CA LEU A 363 18.74 -0.60 8.93
C LEU A 363 20.03 -1.40 8.83
N LYS A 364 21.09 -0.85 8.25
CA LYS A 364 22.42 -1.43 8.21
C LYS A 364 22.95 -1.71 9.63
N ASP A 365 22.84 -0.72 10.51
CA ASP A 365 23.30 -0.88 11.90
C ASP A 365 22.51 -1.97 12.64
N LEU A 366 21.19 -2.08 12.41
CA LEU A 366 20.37 -3.15 12.96
C LEU A 366 20.80 -4.52 12.45
N VAL A 367 21.07 -4.67 11.15
CA VAL A 367 21.57 -5.91 10.54
C VAL A 367 22.93 -6.29 11.13
N LEU A 368 23.87 -5.35 11.20
CA LEU A 368 25.22 -5.61 11.73
C LEU A 368 25.19 -5.95 13.22
N LYS A 369 24.38 -5.26 14.01
CA LYS A 369 24.18 -5.56 15.43
C LYS A 369 23.59 -6.96 15.62
N TRP A 370 22.59 -7.33 14.82
CA TRP A 370 22.02 -8.68 14.86
C TRP A 370 23.08 -9.75 14.54
N ARG A 371 23.87 -9.57 13.47
CA ARG A 371 24.95 -10.50 13.09
C ARG A 371 25.99 -10.65 14.21
N LYS A 372 26.45 -9.55 14.80
CA LYS A 372 27.40 -9.58 15.91
C LYS A 372 26.88 -10.39 17.08
N ASN A 373 25.64 -10.21 17.47
CA ASN A 373 25.05 -10.92 18.60
C ASN A 373 24.90 -12.43 18.34
N ASN A 374 24.62 -12.85 17.10
CA ASN A 374 24.43 -14.26 16.74
C ASN A 374 25.73 -14.98 16.46
N VAL A 375 26.78 -14.34 15.93
CA VAL A 375 28.12 -14.93 15.81
C VAL A 375 28.74 -15.23 17.19
N VAL A 376 28.44 -14.39 18.19
CA VAL A 376 28.89 -14.67 19.57
C VAL A 376 28.14 -15.85 20.19
N ALA A 377 26.87 -16.05 19.84
CA ALA A 377 26.07 -17.16 20.35
C ALA A 377 26.41 -18.52 19.71
N GLU A 378 26.94 -18.55 18.48
CA GLU A 378 27.44 -19.79 17.83
C GLU A 378 28.83 -20.25 18.33
N ASN A 379 29.54 -19.38 19.02
CA ASN A 379 30.88 -19.67 19.57
C ASN A 379 30.91 -19.95 21.08
N ILE A 380 29.72 -20.05 21.73
CA ILE A 380 29.50 -20.45 23.13
C ILE A 380 28.77 -21.80 23.15
#